data_09c3907e4c0219ce0e8fafd030d7a3f3
#
_entry.id   09c3907e4c0219ce0e8fafd030d7a3f3
#
_cell.length_a   1.000
_cell.length_b   1.000
_cell.length_c   1.000
_cell.angle_alpha   90.00
_cell.angle_beta   90.00
_cell.angle_gamma   90.00
#
_symmetry.space_group_name_H-M   'P 1'
#
loop_
_entity.id
_entity.type
_entity.pdbx_description
1 polymer ?
#
loop_
_entity_poly.entity_id
_entity_poly.type
_entity_poly.pdbx_seq_one_letter_code
_entity_poly.pdbx_strand_id
1 'polypeptide(L)'
;ALDAHVAAGKPLAGTSAGLAMQGEYLYGAMDDGSITSAEALADPLGPANTIETDFVHFPLLKGVITDTHFKERNRLGRLFAFLAKAEAMRPKGAPALFGLGVDESAALAVEPDGSARIYATAPDGGAWLVRGGFSEPVQLGAPLKLSRVEVTGIALSSRLHLPDGRVENPAF
;
A
#
# COMPACT_ATOMS: atom_id res chain seq x y z
N ALA A 1 -4.68 4.21 -22.09
CA ALA A 1 -3.73 3.25 -22.69
C ALA A 1 -3.42 2.12 -21.70
N LEU A 2 -3.04 2.40 -20.42
CA LEU A 2 -2.73 1.38 -19.41
C LEU A 2 -3.94 0.50 -19.09
N ASP A 3 -5.11 1.07 -18.85
CA ASP A 3 -6.34 0.29 -18.57
C ASP A 3 -6.69 -0.69 -19.69
N ALA A 4 -6.54 -0.25 -20.94
CA ALA A 4 -6.75 -1.14 -22.10
C ALA A 4 -5.72 -2.28 -22.15
N HIS A 5 -4.48 -2.05 -21.72
CA HIS A 5 -3.44 -3.07 -21.61
C HIS A 5 -3.79 -4.12 -20.54
N VAL A 6 -4.20 -3.65 -19.37
CA VAL A 6 -4.63 -4.50 -18.25
C VAL A 6 -5.91 -5.26 -18.61
N ALA A 7 -6.91 -4.59 -19.18
CA ALA A 7 -8.16 -5.22 -19.62
C ALA A 7 -7.95 -6.29 -20.69
N ALA A 8 -6.87 -6.20 -21.48
CA ALA A 8 -6.45 -7.22 -22.44
C ALA A 8 -5.70 -8.41 -21.79
N GLY A 9 -5.62 -8.49 -20.46
CA GLY A 9 -4.93 -9.55 -19.73
C GLY A 9 -3.42 -9.52 -19.86
N LYS A 10 -2.85 -8.37 -20.24
CA LYS A 10 -1.39 -8.24 -20.41
C LYS A 10 -0.73 -7.85 -19.07
N PRO A 11 0.45 -8.43 -18.76
CA PRO A 11 1.13 -8.14 -17.51
C PRO A 11 1.64 -6.69 -17.46
N LEU A 12 1.59 -6.09 -16.27
CA LEU A 12 2.23 -4.83 -15.96
C LEU A 12 3.15 -5.03 -14.76
N ALA A 13 4.32 -4.43 -14.81
CA ALA A 13 5.27 -4.44 -13.69
C ALA A 13 5.77 -3.01 -13.44
N GLY A 14 6.11 -2.73 -12.19
CA GLY A 14 6.67 -1.45 -11.79
C GLY A 14 7.63 -1.58 -10.62
N THR A 15 8.69 -0.79 -10.63
CA THR A 15 9.66 -0.68 -9.54
C THR A 15 9.60 0.72 -8.95
N SER A 16 9.86 0.87 -7.67
CA SER A 16 9.88 2.17 -6.97
C SER A 16 8.58 2.95 -7.23
N ALA A 17 8.63 4.14 -7.81
CA ALA A 17 7.45 4.93 -8.17
C ALA A 17 6.48 4.15 -9.07
N GLY A 18 6.99 3.30 -9.97
CA GLY A 18 6.16 2.46 -10.84
C GLY A 18 5.37 1.38 -10.07
N LEU A 19 5.84 0.93 -8.90
CA LEU A 19 5.05 0.10 -7.99
C LEU A 19 4.08 0.96 -7.18
N ALA A 20 4.53 2.10 -6.67
CA ALA A 20 3.71 2.99 -5.84
C ALA A 20 2.42 3.46 -6.54
N MET A 21 2.43 3.53 -7.88
CA MET A 21 1.27 3.97 -8.68
C MET A 21 0.29 2.85 -9.06
N GLN A 22 0.50 1.60 -8.64
CA GLN A 22 -0.34 0.48 -9.07
C GLN A 22 -1.58 0.27 -8.18
N GLY A 23 -1.59 0.76 -6.94
CA GLY A 23 -2.75 0.72 -6.07
C GLY A 23 -3.92 1.58 -6.57
N GLU A 24 -5.14 1.31 -6.08
CA GLU A 24 -6.27 2.22 -6.29
C GLU A 24 -6.00 3.60 -5.70
N TYR A 25 -5.30 3.63 -4.58
CA TYR A 25 -4.76 4.84 -3.96
C TYR A 25 -3.25 4.86 -4.14
N LEU A 26 -2.71 6.00 -4.47
CA LEU A 26 -1.27 6.15 -4.66
C LEU A 26 -0.72 7.40 -3.98
N TYR A 27 0.51 7.33 -3.52
CA TYR A 27 1.25 8.51 -3.06
C TYR A 27 1.90 9.21 -4.24
N GLY A 28 1.42 10.41 -4.56
CA GLY A 28 1.84 11.18 -5.75
C GLY A 28 3.18 11.89 -5.58
N ALA A 29 3.66 12.11 -4.35
CA ALA A 29 4.86 12.92 -4.06
C ALA A 29 4.84 14.30 -4.75
N MET A 30 3.68 14.95 -4.77
CA MET A 30 3.42 16.19 -5.53
C MET A 30 3.85 17.45 -4.77
N ASP A 31 4.38 17.33 -3.55
CA ASP A 31 4.82 18.41 -2.69
C ASP A 31 6.31 18.26 -2.35
N ASP A 32 7.15 18.67 -3.28
CA ASP A 32 8.62 18.73 -3.18
C ASP A 32 9.35 17.46 -2.74
N GLY A 33 8.76 16.26 -2.93
CA GLY A 33 9.47 15.01 -2.74
C GLY A 33 8.79 13.98 -1.85
N SER A 34 9.60 13.02 -1.39
CA SER A 34 9.09 11.89 -0.63
C SER A 34 9.00 12.19 0.86
N ILE A 35 7.80 12.11 1.42
CA ILE A 35 7.55 12.28 2.85
C ILE A 35 8.12 11.12 3.67
N THR A 36 8.66 11.41 4.85
CA THR A 36 9.09 10.43 5.85
C THR A 36 7.92 9.91 6.69
N SER A 37 8.12 8.80 7.40
CA SER A 37 7.13 8.30 8.36
C SER A 37 6.80 9.31 9.47
N ALA A 38 7.81 10.01 9.98
CA ALA A 38 7.62 10.99 11.06
C ALA A 38 6.76 12.17 10.59
N GLU A 39 7.06 12.72 9.43
CA GLU A 39 6.29 13.83 8.83
C GLU A 39 4.86 13.41 8.52
N ALA A 40 4.67 12.25 7.89
CA ALA A 40 3.35 11.76 7.54
C ALA A 40 2.46 11.49 8.76
N LEU A 41 3.04 10.95 9.84
CA LEU A 41 2.31 10.70 11.09
C LEU A 41 1.99 11.98 11.87
N ALA A 42 2.81 13.02 11.73
CA ALA A 42 2.59 14.29 12.41
C ALA A 42 1.37 15.04 11.87
N ASP A 43 1.10 14.95 10.57
CA ASP A 43 -0.10 15.53 9.93
C ASP A 43 -0.55 14.68 8.75
N PRO A 44 -1.32 13.61 8.99
CA PRO A 44 -1.73 12.67 7.94
C PRO A 44 -2.64 13.30 6.88
N LEU A 45 -3.36 14.38 7.18
CA LEU A 45 -4.19 15.11 6.21
C LEU A 45 -3.47 16.30 5.58
N GLY A 46 -2.25 16.59 6.01
CA GLY A 46 -1.45 17.70 5.52
C GLY A 46 -1.14 17.67 4.03
N PRO A 47 -0.70 18.80 3.45
CA PRO A 47 -0.47 18.93 2.02
C PRO A 47 0.64 18.02 1.50
N ALA A 48 1.68 17.74 2.30
CA ALA A 48 2.79 16.87 1.91
C ALA A 48 2.38 15.40 1.73
N ASN A 49 1.26 14.99 2.32
CA ASN A 49 0.71 13.64 2.17
C ASN A 49 -0.25 13.59 0.95
N THR A 50 0.31 13.70 -0.25
CA THR A 50 -0.43 13.75 -1.51
C THR A 50 -0.94 12.37 -1.92
N ILE A 51 -2.17 12.03 -1.57
CA ILE A 51 -2.84 10.79 -1.98
C ILE A 51 -3.74 11.07 -3.17
N GLU A 52 -3.50 10.34 -4.25
CA GLU A 52 -4.24 10.41 -5.51
C GLU A 52 -5.02 9.12 -5.75
N THR A 53 -6.03 9.21 -6.60
CA THR A 53 -6.86 8.07 -7.03
C THR A 53 -7.04 8.10 -8.54
N ASP A 54 -7.62 7.05 -9.10
CA ASP A 54 -8.12 7.04 -10.49
C ASP A 54 -7.02 7.12 -11.56
N PHE A 55 -5.81 6.65 -11.24
CA PHE A 55 -4.69 6.65 -12.18
C PHE A 55 -4.63 5.39 -13.05
N VAL A 56 -4.67 4.20 -12.43
CA VAL A 56 -4.71 2.89 -13.10
C VAL A 56 -5.72 2.00 -12.39
N HIS A 57 -6.53 1.27 -13.17
CA HIS A 57 -7.59 0.43 -12.62
C HIS A 57 -7.21 -1.05 -12.70
N PHE A 58 -6.65 -1.58 -11.61
CA PHE A 58 -6.43 -3.01 -11.43
C PHE A 58 -7.55 -3.57 -10.54
N PRO A 59 -8.43 -4.45 -11.05
CA PRO A 59 -9.51 -5.02 -10.24
C PRO A 59 -9.03 -5.70 -8.95
N LEU A 60 -7.87 -6.36 -9.01
CA LEU A 60 -7.26 -7.05 -7.87
C LEU A 60 -6.62 -6.12 -6.84
N LEU A 61 -6.35 -4.86 -7.20
CA LEU A 61 -5.76 -3.85 -6.30
C LEU A 61 -6.78 -2.80 -5.84
N LYS A 62 -8.07 -3.10 -5.98
CA LYS A 62 -9.14 -2.26 -5.45
C LYS A 62 -9.08 -2.24 -3.91
N GLY A 63 -9.13 -1.05 -3.31
CA GLY A 63 -8.95 -0.86 -1.87
C GLY A 63 -7.49 -1.00 -1.41
N VAL A 64 -6.52 -0.96 -2.31
CA VAL A 64 -5.11 -1.11 -1.97
C VAL A 64 -4.36 0.20 -2.20
N ILE A 65 -3.49 0.55 -1.26
CA ILE A 65 -2.42 1.53 -1.45
C ILE A 65 -1.07 0.81 -1.40
N THR A 66 -0.21 1.04 -2.38
CA THR A 66 1.10 0.41 -2.47
C THR A 66 2.22 1.35 -2.04
N ASP A 67 3.23 0.82 -1.36
CA ASP A 67 4.47 1.53 -1.02
C ASP A 67 5.71 0.65 -1.31
N THR A 68 6.87 1.26 -1.41
CA THR A 68 8.10 0.67 -1.91
C THR A 68 9.27 0.91 -0.97
N HIS A 69 10.43 0.25 -1.16
CA HIS A 69 11.61 0.42 -0.29
C HIS A 69 11.24 0.35 1.19
N PHE A 70 10.35 -0.58 1.53
CA PHE A 70 9.51 -0.44 2.71
C PHE A 70 10.31 -0.56 4.00
N LYS A 71 11.01 -1.64 4.18
CA LYS A 71 11.86 -1.89 5.34
C LYS A 71 13.07 -0.94 5.35
N GLU A 72 13.74 -0.80 4.21
CA GLU A 72 15.01 -0.07 4.07
C GLU A 72 14.85 1.43 4.40
N ARG A 73 13.68 2.00 4.17
CA ARG A 73 13.39 3.41 4.44
C ARG A 73 12.40 3.64 5.59
N ASN A 74 12.17 2.63 6.44
CA ASN A 74 11.28 2.70 7.60
C ASN A 74 9.89 3.29 7.26
N ARG A 75 9.27 2.78 6.19
CA ARG A 75 8.04 3.37 5.61
C ARG A 75 6.73 2.93 6.26
N LEU A 76 6.77 2.08 7.28
CA LEU A 76 5.57 1.61 7.97
C LEU A 76 4.69 2.75 8.50
N GLY A 77 5.29 3.75 9.15
CA GLY A 77 4.56 4.89 9.69
C GLY A 77 3.85 5.72 8.62
N ARG A 78 4.53 5.98 7.49
CA ARG A 78 3.89 6.74 6.41
C ARG A 78 2.76 5.96 5.73
N LEU A 79 2.88 4.63 5.63
CA LEU A 79 1.81 3.82 5.07
C LEU A 79 0.54 3.86 5.92
N PHE A 80 0.66 3.93 7.26
CA PHE A 80 -0.49 4.21 8.13
C PHE A 80 -1.10 5.57 7.88
N ALA A 81 -0.29 6.62 7.69
CA ALA A 81 -0.77 7.95 7.37
C ALA A 81 -1.46 7.99 5.99
N PHE A 82 -0.91 7.29 5.01
CA PHE A 82 -1.53 7.13 3.69
C PHE A 82 -2.90 6.46 3.77
N LEU A 83 -2.99 5.37 4.54
CA LEU A 83 -4.27 4.70 4.80
C LEU A 83 -5.28 5.62 5.48
N ALA A 84 -4.84 6.42 6.46
CA ALA A 84 -5.69 7.35 7.17
C ALA A 84 -6.26 8.44 6.24
N LYS A 85 -5.43 8.98 5.35
CA LYS A 85 -5.88 9.96 4.35
C LYS A 85 -6.80 9.33 3.30
N ALA A 86 -6.43 8.17 2.77
CA ALA A 86 -7.28 7.43 1.83
C ALA A 86 -8.65 7.08 2.44
N GLU A 87 -8.68 6.67 3.71
CA GLU A 87 -9.93 6.43 4.46
C GLU A 87 -10.81 7.68 4.54
N ALA A 88 -10.22 8.84 4.76
CA ALA A 88 -10.94 10.11 4.82
C ALA A 88 -11.48 10.56 3.45
N MET A 89 -10.88 10.10 2.35
CA MET A 89 -11.26 10.46 0.98
C MET A 89 -12.36 9.55 0.40
N ARG A 90 -12.50 8.31 0.90
CA ARG A 90 -13.37 7.32 0.28
C ARG A 90 -14.83 7.44 0.70
N PRO A 91 -15.78 6.97 -0.13
CA PRO A 91 -17.20 6.93 0.23
C PRO A 91 -17.46 6.00 1.41
N LYS A 92 -18.45 6.33 2.23
CA LYS A 92 -18.91 5.43 3.30
C LYS A 92 -19.40 4.10 2.70
N GLY A 93 -18.97 3.00 3.31
CA GLY A 93 -19.33 1.65 2.86
C GLY A 93 -18.46 1.10 1.72
N ALA A 94 -17.40 1.81 1.31
CA ALA A 94 -16.41 1.26 0.41
C ALA A 94 -15.74 -0.02 1.00
N PRO A 95 -15.21 -0.92 0.16
CA PRO A 95 -14.50 -2.12 0.62
C PRO A 95 -13.36 -1.78 1.58
N ALA A 96 -12.98 -2.72 2.44
CA ALA A 96 -11.87 -2.52 3.36
C ALA A 96 -10.59 -2.08 2.64
N LEU A 97 -9.89 -1.11 3.24
CA LEU A 97 -8.65 -0.55 2.71
C LEU A 97 -7.45 -1.20 3.41
N PHE A 98 -6.40 -1.50 2.66
CA PHE A 98 -5.13 -1.96 3.23
C PHE A 98 -3.93 -1.47 2.43
N GLY A 99 -2.80 -1.41 3.10
CA GLY A 99 -1.52 -1.04 2.51
C GLY A 99 -0.68 -2.27 2.17
N LEU A 100 0.03 -2.22 1.06
CA LEU A 100 1.05 -3.20 0.68
C LEU A 100 2.39 -2.49 0.51
N GLY A 101 3.30 -2.72 1.46
CA GLY A 101 4.68 -2.27 1.37
C GLY A 101 5.57 -3.39 0.82
N VAL A 102 6.45 -3.09 -0.14
CA VAL A 102 7.38 -4.08 -0.71
C VAL A 102 8.83 -3.61 -0.49
N ASP A 103 9.68 -4.52 -0.02
CA ASP A 103 11.09 -4.28 0.26
C ASP A 103 11.93 -4.14 -1.03
N GLU A 104 13.12 -3.54 -0.95
CA GLU A 104 13.96 -3.25 -2.13
C GLU A 104 14.36 -4.51 -2.90
N SER A 105 14.70 -5.58 -2.20
CA SER A 105 15.18 -6.83 -2.82
C SER A 105 14.07 -7.84 -3.10
N ALA A 106 12.81 -7.38 -3.14
CA ALA A 106 11.64 -8.22 -3.31
C ALA A 106 10.74 -7.76 -4.46
N ALA A 107 10.01 -8.70 -5.02
CA ALA A 107 8.94 -8.47 -5.98
C ALA A 107 7.70 -9.27 -5.56
N LEU A 108 6.54 -8.62 -5.56
CA LEU A 108 5.25 -9.28 -5.39
C LEU A 108 4.65 -9.56 -6.78
N ALA A 109 4.60 -10.83 -7.16
CA ALA A 109 3.95 -11.26 -8.39
C ALA A 109 2.49 -11.64 -8.09
N VAL A 110 1.57 -11.03 -8.83
CA VAL A 110 0.12 -11.26 -8.70
C VAL A 110 -0.38 -11.97 -9.95
N GLU A 111 -1.02 -13.11 -9.74
CA GLU A 111 -1.62 -13.91 -10.82
C GLU A 111 -3.05 -13.45 -11.13
N PRO A 112 -3.61 -13.80 -12.29
CA PRO A 112 -4.96 -13.40 -12.68
C PRO A 112 -6.07 -13.89 -11.75
N ASP A 113 -5.85 -14.98 -11.00
CA ASP A 113 -6.78 -15.52 -10.00
C ASP A 113 -6.73 -14.79 -8.65
N GLY A 114 -5.88 -13.76 -8.52
CA GLY A 114 -5.66 -13.00 -7.31
C GLY A 114 -4.65 -13.63 -6.34
N SER A 115 -4.13 -14.81 -6.62
CA SER A 115 -3.04 -15.35 -5.80
C SER A 115 -1.75 -14.57 -6.06
N ALA A 116 -1.01 -14.28 -4.98
CA ALA A 116 0.23 -13.52 -5.08
C ALA A 116 1.34 -14.14 -4.24
N ARG A 117 2.58 -14.03 -4.72
CA ARG A 117 3.78 -14.57 -4.08
C ARG A 117 4.93 -13.57 -4.11
N ILE A 118 5.80 -13.68 -3.12
CA ILE A 118 7.07 -12.96 -3.07
C ILE A 118 8.15 -13.75 -3.81
N TYR A 119 8.91 -13.01 -4.58
CA TYR A 119 10.22 -13.40 -5.12
C TYR A 119 11.24 -12.41 -4.56
N ALA A 120 12.30 -12.88 -3.94
CA ALA A 120 13.31 -12.02 -3.33
C ALA A 120 14.71 -12.53 -3.61
N THR A 121 15.66 -11.61 -3.76
CA THR A 121 17.09 -11.93 -3.91
C THR A 121 17.80 -12.02 -2.56
N ALA A 122 17.19 -11.49 -1.49
CA ALA A 122 17.64 -11.62 -0.11
C ALA A 122 16.67 -12.51 0.68
N PRO A 123 17.16 -13.36 1.60
CA PRO A 123 16.33 -14.27 2.39
C PRO A 123 15.28 -13.56 3.26
N ASP A 124 15.56 -12.34 3.65
CA ASP A 124 14.71 -11.48 4.50
C ASP A 124 13.91 -10.44 3.69
N GLY A 125 13.97 -10.49 2.36
CA GLY A 125 13.15 -9.68 1.47
C GLY A 125 11.71 -10.15 1.46
N GLY A 126 10.76 -9.22 1.50
CA GLY A 126 9.36 -9.55 1.58
C GLY A 126 8.43 -8.40 1.24
N ALA A 127 7.19 -8.57 1.63
CA ALA A 127 6.19 -7.52 1.63
C ALA A 127 5.44 -7.50 2.96
N TRP A 128 4.73 -6.42 3.18
CA TRP A 128 4.05 -6.08 4.42
C TRP A 128 2.61 -5.71 4.10
N LEU A 129 1.66 -6.45 4.62
CA LEU A 129 0.26 -6.08 4.56
C LEU A 129 -0.08 -5.31 5.83
N VAL A 130 -0.66 -4.13 5.66
CA VAL A 130 -0.94 -3.20 6.76
C VAL A 130 -2.41 -2.82 6.75
N ARG A 131 -3.09 -3.00 7.89
CA ARG A 131 -4.44 -2.50 8.12
C ARG A 131 -4.40 -1.52 9.28
N GLY A 132 -5.03 -0.35 9.09
CA GLY A 132 -5.14 0.66 10.12
C GLY A 132 -6.47 0.57 10.84
N GLY A 133 -6.42 0.68 12.18
CA GLY A 133 -7.57 1.09 12.98
C GLY A 133 -7.27 2.48 13.54
N PHE A 134 -8.12 3.44 13.23
CA PHE A 134 -7.97 4.80 13.71
C PHE A 134 -8.94 5.00 14.88
N SER A 135 -8.43 5.46 16.03
CA SER A 135 -9.22 5.59 17.26
C SER A 135 -10.21 6.74 17.23
N GLU A 136 -9.94 7.72 16.39
CA GLU A 136 -10.72 8.94 16.24
C GLU A 136 -10.70 9.36 14.76
N PRO A 137 -11.67 10.19 14.31
CA PRO A 137 -11.57 10.81 13.00
C PRO A 137 -10.25 11.58 12.87
N VAL A 138 -9.54 11.35 11.77
CA VAL A 138 -8.28 12.01 11.48
C VAL A 138 -8.52 13.51 11.28
N GLN A 139 -7.68 14.34 11.88
CA GLN A 139 -7.83 15.80 11.86
C GLN A 139 -6.62 16.44 11.19
N LEU A 140 -6.86 17.49 10.39
CA LEU A 140 -5.82 18.29 9.79
C LEU A 140 -5.00 19.01 10.87
N GLY A 141 -3.68 18.99 10.72
CA GLY A 141 -2.75 19.64 11.66
C GLY A 141 -2.60 18.90 13.00
N ALA A 142 -3.05 17.66 13.09
CA ALA A 142 -2.94 16.84 14.30
C ALA A 142 -2.27 15.47 14.01
N PRO A 143 -1.45 14.97 14.94
CA PRO A 143 -0.82 13.66 14.80
C PRO A 143 -1.82 12.52 14.68
N LEU A 144 -1.47 11.51 13.88
CA LEU A 144 -2.26 10.31 13.71
C LEU A 144 -2.35 9.50 15.01
N LYS A 145 -3.57 9.19 15.44
CA LYS A 145 -3.83 8.30 16.57
C LYS A 145 -4.24 6.91 16.08
N LEU A 146 -3.40 5.93 16.32
CA LEU A 146 -3.62 4.54 15.98
C LEU A 146 -4.20 3.78 17.17
N SER A 147 -5.22 2.94 16.95
CA SER A 147 -5.84 2.15 18.03
C SER A 147 -5.69 0.64 17.81
N ARG A 148 -5.96 0.18 16.62
CA ARG A 148 -5.89 -1.22 16.23
C ARG A 148 -5.18 -1.31 14.90
N VAL A 149 -3.90 -1.60 14.93
CA VAL A 149 -3.10 -1.80 13.74
C VAL A 149 -2.82 -3.29 13.57
N GLU A 150 -2.90 -3.75 12.35
CA GLU A 150 -2.53 -5.09 11.95
C GLU A 150 -1.41 -4.98 10.93
N VAL A 151 -0.32 -5.66 11.20
CA VAL A 151 0.83 -5.75 10.29
C VAL A 151 1.14 -7.23 10.10
N THR A 152 1.06 -7.69 8.87
CA THR A 152 1.30 -9.08 8.50
C THR A 152 2.47 -9.15 7.54
N GLY A 153 3.50 -9.92 7.90
CA GLY A 153 4.65 -10.17 7.04
C GLY A 153 4.35 -11.20 5.95
N ILE A 154 4.76 -10.91 4.73
CA ILE A 154 4.63 -11.80 3.57
C ILE A 154 6.04 -12.15 3.10
N ALA A 155 6.47 -13.39 3.37
CA ALA A 155 7.78 -13.91 3.00
C ALA A 155 7.70 -14.88 1.80
N LEU A 156 8.81 -15.50 1.45
CA LEU A 156 8.91 -16.44 0.32
C LEU A 156 7.95 -17.65 0.43
N SER A 157 7.62 -18.09 1.65
CA SER A 157 6.71 -19.20 1.90
C SER A 157 5.24 -18.78 1.99
N SER A 158 4.96 -17.48 2.05
CA SER A 158 3.62 -16.94 2.20
C SER A 158 2.88 -16.91 0.86
N ARG A 159 1.55 -16.90 0.93
CA ARG A 159 0.68 -16.61 -0.20
C ARG A 159 -0.31 -15.52 0.20
N LEU A 160 -0.34 -14.45 -0.57
CA LEU A 160 -1.35 -13.41 -0.44
C LEU A 160 -2.48 -13.68 -1.43
N HIS A 161 -3.71 -13.40 -1.02
CA HIS A 161 -4.91 -13.44 -1.88
C HIS A 161 -5.50 -12.04 -2.01
N LEU A 162 -5.72 -11.61 -3.24
CA LEU A 162 -6.30 -10.33 -3.58
C LEU A 162 -7.69 -10.53 -4.22
N PRO A 163 -8.62 -9.61 -4.01
CA PRO A 163 -8.46 -8.31 -3.37
C PRO A 163 -8.71 -8.30 -1.84
N ASP A 164 -8.98 -9.43 -1.20
CA ASP A 164 -9.37 -9.47 0.24
C ASP A 164 -8.18 -9.30 1.21
N GLY A 165 -6.96 -9.48 0.72
CA GLY A 165 -5.74 -9.33 1.53
C GLY A 165 -5.56 -10.46 2.56
N ARG A 166 -6.09 -11.66 2.30
CA ARG A 166 -5.85 -12.84 3.16
C ARG A 166 -4.44 -13.37 2.92
N VAL A 167 -3.71 -13.62 3.99
CA VAL A 167 -2.34 -14.18 3.93
C VAL A 167 -2.33 -15.58 4.52
N GLU A 168 -1.83 -16.53 3.75
CA GLU A 168 -1.51 -17.88 4.20
C GLU A 168 -0.03 -17.96 4.56
N ASN A 169 0.29 -18.68 5.65
CA ASN A 169 1.64 -18.81 6.20
C ASN A 169 2.34 -17.46 6.37
N PRO A 170 1.77 -16.53 7.16
CA PRO A 170 2.39 -15.24 7.40
C PRO A 170 3.76 -15.40 8.06
N ALA A 171 4.68 -14.47 7.83
CA ALA A 171 6.01 -14.48 8.44
C ALA A 171 5.95 -14.07 9.94
N PHE A 172 4.96 -13.25 10.30
CA PHE A 172 4.62 -12.85 11.66
C PHE A 172 3.22 -12.27 11.69
#